data_c4887b1fb801b30e0711ef52f2a96e4b
#
_entry.id   c4887b1fb801b30e0711ef52f2a96e4b
#
_cell.length_a   1.000
_cell.length_b   1.000
_cell.length_c   1.000
_cell.angle_alpha   90.00
_cell.angle_beta   90.00
_cell.angle_gamma   90.00
#
_symmetry.space_group_name_H-M   'P 1'
#
loop_
_entity.id
_entity.type
_entity.pdbx_description
1 polymer ?
#
loop_
_entity_poly.entity_id
_entity_poly.type
_entity_poly.pdbx_seq_one_letter_code
_entity_poly.pdbx_strand_id
1 'polypeptide(L)'
;EQPQGQQYIKLNTNESPFPPSPKVLEALSGAEIARLNLYSDPTCASLTAAIAGRCHVQPENVIAGNGSDEILAFSFRAFCGEGKPLAYADITYGFYKSQVALFGLESKVIPLREDFTLCVDDYMDFPGTIVIANPNAPTGMAVPRSDIRRLLEADPNRVVIVDEAYVDFGGESCVPMISDHENLLVVQTMSKSRSLAGGRVGFAIGSSELIAALNRVKYSFNPYNVNRLSMVAGTAAMEDEDYFRACTAAVCSSRAWTVQELEKLGFTVLPSQTNFIFAGTDAIPGGELYRRLKESGILVRWFDADRIRNFVRITIGSQAQMTALVNAIAGLLQNR
;
A
#
# COMPACT_ATOMS: atom_id res chain seq x y z
N GLU A 1 8.06 -14.79 4.38
CA GLU A 1 8.36 -16.07 3.70
C GLU A 1 7.21 -16.45 2.76
N GLN A 2 7.55 -17.09 1.64
CA GLN A 2 6.61 -17.79 0.77
C GLN A 2 7.07 -19.25 0.68
N PRO A 3 6.64 -20.12 1.63
CA PRO A 3 7.06 -21.51 1.66
C PRO A 3 6.62 -22.23 0.39
N GLN A 4 7.48 -23.10 -0.14
CA GLN A 4 7.24 -23.93 -1.32
C GLN A 4 6.88 -25.34 -0.91
N GLY A 5 6.20 -26.08 -1.80
CA GLY A 5 5.93 -27.53 -1.62
C GLY A 5 4.64 -27.92 -0.90
N GLN A 6 3.83 -26.92 -0.48
CA GLN A 6 2.54 -27.17 0.16
C GLN A 6 1.56 -26.03 -0.22
N GLN A 7 0.28 -26.35 -0.34
CA GLN A 7 -0.76 -25.34 -0.49
C GLN A 7 -1.10 -24.71 0.86
N TYR A 8 -1.06 -23.37 0.91
CA TYR A 8 -1.44 -22.58 2.08
C TYR A 8 -2.61 -21.66 1.78
N ILE A 9 -3.41 -21.36 2.80
CA ILE A 9 -4.28 -20.17 2.78
C ILE A 9 -3.35 -18.96 3.04
N LYS A 10 -3.06 -18.20 1.99
CA LYS A 10 -2.13 -17.04 2.04
C LYS A 10 -2.82 -15.78 2.54
N LEU A 11 -2.59 -15.44 3.80
CA LEU A 11 -3.09 -14.22 4.44
C LEU A 11 -1.93 -13.35 4.98
N ASN A 12 -0.78 -13.33 4.30
CA ASN A 12 0.47 -12.71 4.79
C ASN A 12 1.00 -11.55 3.93
N THR A 13 0.58 -11.40 2.67
CA THR A 13 1.17 -10.45 1.71
C THR A 13 0.22 -9.38 1.20
N ASN A 14 -0.97 -9.27 1.79
CA ASN A 14 -1.98 -8.27 1.45
C ASN A 14 -2.40 -8.32 -0.04
N GLU A 15 -2.43 -9.52 -0.61
CA GLU A 15 -2.95 -9.76 -1.96
C GLU A 15 -4.48 -9.73 -1.95
N SER A 16 -5.08 -9.38 -3.08
CA SER A 16 -6.53 -9.48 -3.28
C SER A 16 -6.97 -10.96 -3.32
N PRO A 17 -8.10 -11.32 -2.69
CA PRO A 17 -8.67 -12.65 -2.83
C PRO A 17 -9.39 -12.87 -4.17
N PHE A 18 -9.51 -11.82 -4.98
CA PHE A 18 -10.20 -11.84 -6.28
C PHE A 18 -9.18 -11.84 -7.42
N PRO A 19 -9.49 -12.47 -8.58
CA PRO A 19 -8.66 -12.36 -9.78
C PRO A 19 -8.68 -10.92 -10.33
N PRO A 20 -7.82 -10.60 -11.33
CA PRO A 20 -7.98 -9.38 -12.11
C PRO A 20 -9.37 -9.29 -12.76
N SER A 21 -9.82 -8.07 -13.07
CA SER A 21 -11.15 -7.84 -13.63
C SER A 21 -11.33 -8.54 -15.00
N PRO A 22 -12.57 -8.86 -15.40
CA PRO A 22 -12.84 -9.41 -16.73
C PRO A 22 -12.30 -8.54 -17.86
N LYS A 23 -12.37 -7.21 -17.77
CA LYS A 23 -11.78 -6.29 -18.75
C LYS A 23 -10.28 -6.43 -18.87
N VAL A 24 -9.57 -6.66 -17.74
CA VAL A 24 -8.13 -6.93 -17.77
C VAL A 24 -7.81 -8.21 -18.51
N LEU A 25 -8.56 -9.28 -18.25
CA LEU A 25 -8.37 -10.58 -18.94
C LEU A 25 -8.62 -10.46 -20.44
N GLU A 26 -9.65 -9.72 -20.85
CA GLU A 26 -9.97 -9.45 -22.26
C GLU A 26 -8.87 -8.59 -22.93
N ALA A 27 -8.40 -7.55 -22.26
CA ALA A 27 -7.37 -6.64 -22.78
C ALA A 27 -6.01 -7.33 -23.00
N LEU A 28 -5.68 -8.35 -22.21
CA LEU A 28 -4.46 -9.14 -22.34
C LEU A 28 -4.57 -10.15 -23.50
N SER A 29 -4.84 -9.66 -24.70
CA SER A 29 -5.07 -10.46 -25.90
C SER A 29 -3.79 -10.98 -26.54
N GLY A 30 -3.94 -11.96 -27.45
CA GLY A 30 -2.83 -12.46 -28.27
C GLY A 30 -2.17 -11.39 -29.13
N ALA A 31 -2.90 -10.35 -29.53
CA ALA A 31 -2.36 -9.23 -30.31
C ALA A 31 -1.32 -8.42 -29.49
N GLU A 32 -1.56 -8.19 -28.20
CA GLU A 32 -0.58 -7.51 -27.35
C GLU A 32 0.62 -8.41 -27.01
N ILE A 33 0.41 -9.71 -26.84
CA ILE A 33 1.49 -10.69 -26.65
C ILE A 33 2.39 -10.75 -27.89
N ALA A 34 1.83 -10.72 -29.08
CA ALA A 34 2.58 -10.73 -30.34
C ALA A 34 3.48 -9.50 -30.54
N ARG A 35 3.30 -8.45 -29.76
CA ARG A 35 4.09 -7.20 -29.81
C ARG A 35 5.18 -7.11 -28.72
N LEU A 36 5.44 -8.18 -27.99
CA LEU A 36 6.47 -8.21 -26.94
C LEU A 36 7.91 -8.07 -27.46
N ASN A 37 8.13 -8.18 -28.76
CA ASN A 37 9.40 -7.88 -29.42
C ASN A 37 9.69 -6.37 -29.54
N LEU A 38 8.71 -5.51 -29.21
CA LEU A 38 8.82 -4.05 -29.25
C LEU A 38 8.82 -3.46 -27.83
N TYR A 39 9.62 -2.43 -27.62
CA TYR A 39 9.55 -1.66 -26.37
C TYR A 39 8.14 -1.12 -26.12
N SER A 40 7.79 -1.00 -24.85
CA SER A 40 6.57 -0.31 -24.42
C SER A 40 6.70 1.22 -24.61
N ASP A 41 5.59 1.93 -24.50
CA ASP A 41 5.60 3.40 -24.48
C ASP A 41 6.28 3.92 -23.21
N PRO A 42 7.42 4.64 -23.29
CA PRO A 42 8.12 5.15 -22.11
C PRO A 42 7.33 6.21 -21.35
N THR A 43 6.34 6.84 -21.98
CA THR A 43 5.46 7.84 -21.33
C THR A 43 4.30 7.19 -20.60
N CYS A 44 3.98 5.92 -20.88
CA CYS A 44 2.80 5.21 -20.39
C CYS A 44 1.49 5.96 -20.69
N ALA A 45 1.38 6.63 -21.84
CA ALA A 45 0.34 7.62 -22.13
C ALA A 45 -1.09 7.10 -21.91
N SER A 46 -1.42 5.88 -22.36
CA SER A 46 -2.76 5.30 -22.16
C SER A 46 -3.07 5.07 -20.68
N LEU A 47 -2.09 4.55 -19.93
CA LEU A 47 -2.23 4.28 -18.51
C LEU A 47 -2.33 5.57 -17.68
N THR A 48 -1.47 6.55 -17.95
CA THR A 48 -1.52 7.86 -17.24
C THR A 48 -2.80 8.62 -17.55
N ALA A 49 -3.31 8.56 -18.78
CA ALA A 49 -4.60 9.15 -19.13
C ALA A 49 -5.77 8.47 -18.40
N ALA A 50 -5.78 7.14 -18.31
CA ALA A 50 -6.82 6.42 -17.57
C ALA A 50 -6.80 6.74 -16.06
N ILE A 51 -5.60 6.82 -15.45
CA ILE A 51 -5.44 7.23 -14.05
C ILE A 51 -5.91 8.68 -13.86
N ALA A 52 -5.46 9.61 -14.73
CA ALA A 52 -5.83 11.01 -14.66
C ALA A 52 -7.35 11.23 -14.75
N GLY A 53 -7.99 10.54 -15.72
CA GLY A 53 -9.45 10.58 -15.87
C GLY A 53 -10.19 10.09 -14.63
N ARG A 54 -9.72 8.98 -14.02
CA ARG A 54 -10.32 8.42 -12.79
C ARG A 54 -10.10 9.30 -11.56
N CYS A 55 -8.98 9.98 -11.49
CA CYS A 55 -8.58 10.84 -10.37
C CYS A 55 -9.00 12.31 -10.55
N HIS A 56 -9.60 12.66 -11.69
CA HIS A 56 -10.01 14.02 -12.05
C HIS A 56 -8.87 15.03 -12.03
N VAL A 57 -7.70 14.61 -12.54
CA VAL A 57 -6.50 15.45 -12.72
C VAL A 57 -6.07 15.44 -14.19
N GLN A 58 -5.05 16.21 -14.54
CA GLN A 58 -4.49 16.19 -15.90
C GLN A 58 -3.42 15.08 -16.04
N PRO A 59 -3.16 14.54 -17.24
CA PRO A 59 -2.13 13.52 -17.45
C PRO A 59 -0.73 13.93 -16.98
N GLU A 60 -0.37 15.21 -17.07
CA GLU A 60 0.91 15.77 -16.56
C GLU A 60 1.05 15.74 -15.04
N ASN A 61 -0.05 15.51 -14.32
CA ASN A 61 -0.05 15.30 -12.87
C ASN A 61 0.20 13.83 -12.48
N VAL A 62 0.43 12.92 -13.44
CA VAL A 62 0.52 11.48 -13.19
C VAL A 62 1.83 10.91 -13.71
N ILE A 63 2.47 10.06 -12.91
CA ILE A 63 3.57 9.19 -13.34
C ILE A 63 3.25 7.73 -12.99
N ALA A 64 3.49 6.81 -13.92
CA ALA A 64 3.38 5.37 -13.69
C ALA A 64 4.75 4.72 -13.49
N GLY A 65 4.80 3.67 -12.65
CA GLY A 65 6.01 2.92 -12.32
C GLY A 65 5.75 1.42 -12.12
N ASN A 66 6.83 0.68 -11.97
CA ASN A 66 6.82 -0.77 -11.75
C ASN A 66 6.49 -1.10 -10.28
N GLY A 67 5.24 -0.84 -9.89
CA GLY A 67 4.75 -0.84 -8.52
C GLY A 67 5.02 0.47 -7.79
N SER A 68 4.30 0.70 -6.68
CA SER A 68 4.52 1.87 -5.83
C SER A 68 5.92 1.93 -5.21
N ASP A 69 6.58 0.77 -5.05
CA ASP A 69 7.96 0.71 -4.55
C ASP A 69 8.93 1.49 -5.45
N GLU A 70 8.81 1.35 -6.78
CA GLU A 70 9.64 2.12 -7.72
C GLU A 70 9.34 3.61 -7.65
N ILE A 71 8.07 3.99 -7.56
CA ILE A 71 7.65 5.39 -7.42
C ILE A 71 8.19 5.99 -6.12
N LEU A 72 8.11 5.28 -4.99
CA LEU A 72 8.68 5.70 -3.71
C LEU A 72 10.20 5.85 -3.78
N ALA A 73 10.89 4.90 -4.42
CA ALA A 73 12.34 4.98 -4.64
C ALA A 73 12.71 6.22 -5.48
N PHE A 74 11.98 6.49 -6.56
CA PHE A 74 12.18 7.70 -7.37
C PHE A 74 11.90 8.96 -6.55
N SER A 75 10.87 8.96 -5.71
CA SER A 75 10.51 10.10 -4.86
C SER A 75 11.61 10.40 -3.84
N PHE A 76 12.13 9.39 -3.15
CA PHE A 76 13.22 9.59 -2.21
C PHE A 76 14.50 10.07 -2.92
N ARG A 77 14.76 9.57 -4.12
CA ARG A 77 15.91 10.03 -4.92
C ARG A 77 15.75 11.45 -5.45
N ALA A 78 14.52 11.87 -5.74
CA ALA A 78 14.23 13.21 -6.26
C ALA A 78 14.18 14.29 -5.17
N PHE A 79 13.67 13.95 -3.97
CA PHE A 79 13.32 14.94 -2.95
C PHE A 79 14.17 14.83 -1.67
N CYS A 80 15.00 13.79 -1.53
CA CYS A 80 15.91 13.64 -0.40
C CYS A 80 17.38 13.67 -0.88
N GLY A 81 18.30 14.05 0.01
CA GLY A 81 19.74 14.14 -0.27
C GLY A 81 20.47 14.93 0.80
N GLU A 82 21.64 15.48 0.48
CA GLU A 82 22.40 16.30 1.40
C GLU A 82 21.59 17.52 1.87
N GLY A 83 21.43 17.66 3.19
CA GLY A 83 20.62 18.72 3.80
C GLY A 83 19.09 18.60 3.60
N LYS A 84 18.62 17.49 3.00
CA LYS A 84 17.20 17.19 2.82
C LYS A 84 16.88 15.78 3.35
N PRO A 85 16.80 15.61 4.68
CA PRO A 85 16.53 14.33 5.30
C PRO A 85 15.10 13.84 5.06
N LEU A 86 14.84 12.54 5.32
CA LEU A 86 13.52 11.92 5.23
C LEU A 86 12.95 11.64 6.63
N ALA A 87 11.71 12.05 6.92
CA ALA A 87 10.99 11.63 8.12
C ALA A 87 9.93 10.56 7.81
N TYR A 88 9.82 9.57 8.68
CA TYR A 88 8.80 8.51 8.64
C TYR A 88 8.56 7.90 10.02
N ALA A 89 7.42 7.21 10.20
CA ALA A 89 7.08 6.58 11.47
C ALA A 89 7.95 5.35 11.78
N ASP A 90 8.16 5.05 13.07
CA ASP A 90 8.93 3.88 13.52
C ASP A 90 8.26 2.55 13.16
N ILE A 91 6.94 2.49 13.25
CA ILE A 91 6.13 1.32 12.88
C ILE A 91 5.33 1.65 11.61
N THR A 92 5.95 1.41 10.46
CA THR A 92 5.38 1.69 9.14
C THR A 92 5.93 0.73 8.09
N TYR A 93 5.72 1.02 6.83
CA TYR A 93 6.20 0.18 5.72
C TYR A 93 7.73 0.09 5.71
N GLY A 94 8.25 -1.10 5.94
CA GLY A 94 9.70 -1.34 6.10
C GLY A 94 10.55 -0.98 4.88
N PHE A 95 9.93 -0.78 3.72
CA PHE A 95 10.58 -0.33 2.50
C PHE A 95 11.26 1.04 2.67
N TYR A 96 10.65 1.96 3.42
CA TYR A 96 11.24 3.29 3.65
C TYR A 96 12.61 3.19 4.29
N LYS A 97 12.73 2.43 5.37
CA LYS A 97 14.01 2.16 6.05
C LYS A 97 15.03 1.51 5.11
N SER A 98 14.59 0.59 4.27
CA SER A 98 15.47 -0.08 3.31
C SER A 98 16.00 0.90 2.24
N GLN A 99 15.17 1.82 1.77
CA GLN A 99 15.58 2.85 0.80
C GLN A 99 16.51 3.90 1.43
N VAL A 100 16.24 4.30 2.68
CA VAL A 100 17.15 5.17 3.45
C VAL A 100 18.54 4.56 3.50
N ALA A 101 18.64 3.28 3.84
CA ALA A 101 19.92 2.57 3.89
C ALA A 101 20.57 2.43 2.50
N LEU A 102 19.77 2.10 1.47
CA LEU A 102 20.27 1.90 0.10
C LEU A 102 20.84 3.19 -0.50
N PHE A 103 20.19 4.32 -0.27
CA PHE A 103 20.59 5.62 -0.83
C PHE A 103 21.51 6.43 0.09
N GLY A 104 21.80 5.94 1.30
CA GLY A 104 22.62 6.66 2.29
C GLY A 104 21.97 7.97 2.73
N LEU A 105 20.64 8.00 2.88
CA LEU A 105 19.91 9.21 3.25
C LEU A 105 19.98 9.47 4.75
N GLU A 106 20.05 10.74 5.12
CA GLU A 106 19.74 11.15 6.49
C GLU A 106 18.25 10.97 6.76
N SER A 107 17.89 10.48 7.94
CA SER A 107 16.49 10.26 8.29
C SER A 107 16.16 10.52 9.74
N LYS A 108 14.91 10.94 10.00
CA LYS A 108 14.32 11.02 11.32
C LYS A 108 13.18 10.01 11.44
N VAL A 109 13.35 9.04 12.32
CA VAL A 109 12.31 8.07 12.66
C VAL A 109 11.48 8.65 13.80
N ILE A 110 10.17 8.80 13.59
CA ILE A 110 9.24 9.43 14.53
C ILE A 110 8.33 8.34 15.12
N PRO A 111 8.32 8.17 16.47
CA PRO A 111 7.53 7.11 17.09
C PRO A 111 6.03 7.37 16.95
N LEU A 112 5.26 6.33 16.65
CA LEU A 112 3.81 6.34 16.85
C LEU A 112 3.48 6.44 18.33
N ARG A 113 2.32 6.98 18.68
CA ARG A 113 1.79 7.00 20.06
C ARG A 113 1.66 5.57 20.60
N GLU A 114 1.40 5.42 21.89
CA GLU A 114 1.24 4.09 22.53
C GLU A 114 0.10 3.28 21.92
N ASP A 115 -0.97 3.95 21.50
CA ASP A 115 -2.13 3.36 20.82
C ASP A 115 -1.92 3.16 19.30
N PHE A 116 -0.70 3.32 18.80
CA PHE A 116 -0.28 3.24 17.40
C PHE A 116 -0.83 4.36 16.50
N THR A 117 -1.42 5.42 17.03
CA THR A 117 -1.80 6.59 16.24
C THR A 117 -0.56 7.38 15.80
N LEU A 118 -0.60 7.94 14.59
CA LEU A 118 0.38 8.91 14.11
C LEU A 118 -0.08 10.31 14.51
N CYS A 119 0.81 11.09 15.12
CA CYS A 119 0.58 12.48 15.47
C CYS A 119 1.32 13.39 14.48
N VAL A 120 0.59 14.14 13.67
CA VAL A 120 1.20 15.01 12.65
C VAL A 120 1.98 16.18 13.27
N ASP A 121 1.67 16.58 14.51
CA ASP A 121 2.39 17.65 15.20
C ASP A 121 3.88 17.33 15.43
N ASP A 122 4.23 16.02 15.51
CA ASP A 122 5.62 15.58 15.67
C ASP A 122 6.46 15.79 14.39
N TYR A 123 5.80 16.12 13.26
CA TYR A 123 6.40 16.34 11.94
C TYR A 123 6.43 17.83 11.54
N MET A 124 5.72 18.72 12.25
CA MET A 124 5.50 20.11 11.81
C MET A 124 6.80 20.88 11.57
N ASP A 125 7.78 20.75 12.46
CA ASP A 125 9.04 21.50 12.41
C ASP A 125 10.16 20.71 11.68
N PHE A 126 9.84 19.59 11.03
CA PHE A 126 10.86 18.80 10.33
C PHE A 126 11.23 19.47 8.99
N PRO A 127 12.54 19.75 8.74
CA PRO A 127 12.95 20.57 7.59
C PRO A 127 13.08 19.81 6.27
N GLY A 128 12.90 18.47 6.27
CA GLY A 128 13.09 17.61 5.11
C GLY A 128 11.79 17.04 4.55
N THR A 129 11.92 16.11 3.63
CA THR A 129 10.78 15.38 3.05
C THR A 129 10.11 14.49 4.08
N ILE A 130 8.79 14.42 4.07
CA ILE A 130 8.01 13.55 4.95
C ILE A 130 7.33 12.48 4.11
N VAL A 131 7.35 11.21 4.58
CA VAL A 131 6.52 10.15 4.02
C VAL A 131 5.60 9.58 5.09
N ILE A 132 4.30 9.53 4.78
CA ILE A 132 3.25 8.96 5.64
C ILE A 132 2.51 7.90 4.84
N ALA A 133 2.53 6.66 5.33
CA ALA A 133 1.63 5.62 4.84
C ALA A 133 0.23 5.87 5.40
N ASN A 134 -0.74 6.09 4.54
CA ASN A 134 -2.11 6.43 4.94
C ASN A 134 -3.17 5.75 4.07
N PRO A 135 -3.83 4.69 4.54
CA PRO A 135 -3.67 4.05 5.87
C PRO A 135 -2.33 3.35 6.08
N ASN A 136 -1.84 3.34 7.33
CA ASN A 136 -0.53 2.80 7.68
C ASN A 136 -0.48 1.26 7.64
N ALA A 137 0.63 0.70 7.24
CA ALA A 137 0.95 -0.71 7.38
C ALA A 137 2.16 -0.87 8.34
N PRO A 138 2.10 -1.71 9.40
CA PRO A 138 1.16 -2.83 9.57
C PRO A 138 -0.09 -2.54 10.41
N THR A 139 -0.27 -1.34 10.95
CA THR A 139 -1.32 -1.05 11.94
C THR A 139 -2.74 -1.03 11.36
N GLY A 140 -2.88 -0.64 10.08
CA GLY A 140 -4.18 -0.48 9.42
C GLY A 140 -4.84 0.89 9.66
N MET A 141 -4.28 1.69 10.56
CA MET A 141 -4.86 2.96 11.01
C MET A 141 -4.61 4.07 9.99
N ALA A 142 -5.54 5.02 9.92
CA ALA A 142 -5.45 6.16 9.02
C ALA A 142 -5.36 7.49 9.78
N VAL A 143 -4.71 8.46 9.14
CA VAL A 143 -4.66 9.86 9.55
C VAL A 143 -5.74 10.62 8.77
N PRO A 144 -6.54 11.49 9.40
CA PRO A 144 -7.51 12.31 8.71
C PRO A 144 -6.87 13.23 7.66
N ARG A 145 -7.57 13.46 6.55
CA ARG A 145 -7.11 14.38 5.50
C ARG A 145 -6.85 15.80 6.03
N SER A 146 -7.63 16.24 7.02
CA SER A 146 -7.42 17.54 7.70
C SER A 146 -6.03 17.66 8.34
N ASP A 147 -5.51 16.58 8.90
CA ASP A 147 -4.19 16.57 9.53
C ASP A 147 -3.07 16.57 8.47
N ILE A 148 -3.26 15.87 7.35
CA ILE A 148 -2.34 15.95 6.21
C ILE A 148 -2.32 17.38 5.66
N ARG A 149 -3.47 18.06 5.56
CA ARG A 149 -3.57 19.46 5.14
C ARG A 149 -2.75 20.38 6.05
N ARG A 150 -2.89 20.26 7.37
CA ARG A 150 -2.09 21.02 8.34
C ARG A 150 -0.58 20.85 8.11
N LEU A 151 -0.17 19.65 7.79
CA LEU A 151 1.23 19.34 7.52
C LEU A 151 1.74 19.98 6.23
N LEU A 152 0.91 20.03 5.19
CA LEU A 152 1.22 20.69 3.91
C LEU A 152 1.32 22.22 4.06
N GLU A 153 0.40 22.81 4.83
CA GLU A 153 0.32 24.25 5.07
C GLU A 153 1.44 24.75 6.01
N ALA A 154 1.98 23.90 6.87
CA ALA A 154 3.05 24.25 7.79
C ALA A 154 4.35 24.68 7.08
N ASP A 155 4.67 24.06 5.94
CA ASP A 155 5.80 24.44 5.10
C ASP A 155 5.51 24.09 3.62
N PRO A 156 5.07 25.04 2.80
CA PRO A 156 4.75 24.82 1.40
C PRO A 156 5.95 24.41 0.52
N ASN A 157 7.19 24.59 0.99
CA ASN A 157 8.40 24.19 0.26
C ASN A 157 8.84 22.76 0.57
N ARG A 158 8.23 22.15 1.58
CA ARG A 158 8.54 20.79 2.03
C ARG A 158 7.64 19.78 1.33
N VAL A 159 8.23 18.81 0.64
CA VAL A 159 7.47 17.74 0.00
C VAL A 159 6.89 16.78 1.05
N VAL A 160 5.59 16.52 0.98
CA VAL A 160 4.89 15.51 1.75
C VAL A 160 4.41 14.41 0.81
N ILE A 161 4.93 13.20 1.02
CA ILE A 161 4.56 12.00 0.28
C ILE A 161 3.52 11.24 1.11
N VAL A 162 2.32 11.05 0.56
CA VAL A 162 1.27 10.23 1.18
C VAL A 162 1.19 8.91 0.40
N ASP A 163 1.63 7.82 1.05
CA ASP A 163 1.56 6.48 0.47
C ASP A 163 0.18 5.88 0.75
N GLU A 164 -0.67 5.92 -0.25
CA GLU A 164 -2.06 5.49 -0.23
C GLU A 164 -2.25 4.07 -0.78
N ALA A 165 -1.30 3.17 -0.55
CA ALA A 165 -1.38 1.79 -1.08
C ALA A 165 -2.67 1.04 -0.65
N TYR A 166 -3.36 1.49 0.38
CA TYR A 166 -4.55 0.83 0.95
C TYR A 166 -5.78 1.74 1.02
N VAL A 167 -5.73 2.96 0.51
CA VAL A 167 -6.78 3.98 0.68
C VAL A 167 -8.16 3.52 0.22
N ASP A 168 -8.23 2.67 -0.80
CA ASP A 168 -9.47 2.19 -1.40
C ASP A 168 -10.33 1.30 -0.47
N PHE A 169 -9.80 0.88 0.69
CA PHE A 169 -10.51 0.02 1.64
C PHE A 169 -11.16 0.79 2.80
N GLY A 170 -11.46 2.06 2.60
CA GLY A 170 -12.17 2.91 3.56
C GLY A 170 -11.37 4.12 4.03
N GLY A 171 -10.16 4.35 3.48
CA GLY A 171 -9.38 5.55 3.70
C GLY A 171 -9.94 6.77 2.95
N GLU A 172 -9.48 7.95 3.34
CA GLU A 172 -9.80 9.21 2.70
C GLU A 172 -8.62 9.69 1.86
N SER A 173 -8.73 9.61 0.53
CA SER A 173 -7.62 9.98 -0.37
C SER A 173 -7.29 11.46 -0.34
N CYS A 174 -6.00 11.79 -0.36
CA CYS A 174 -5.48 13.14 -0.47
C CYS A 174 -5.44 13.69 -1.91
N VAL A 175 -5.75 12.88 -2.93
CA VAL A 175 -5.75 13.30 -4.34
C VAL A 175 -6.53 14.59 -4.58
N PRO A 176 -7.73 14.82 -3.99
CA PRO A 176 -8.47 16.08 -4.19
C PRO A 176 -7.76 17.35 -3.69
N MET A 177 -6.69 17.21 -2.89
CA MET A 177 -5.93 18.37 -2.39
C MET A 177 -4.78 18.80 -3.30
N ILE A 178 -4.47 18.04 -4.37
CA ILE A 178 -3.33 18.32 -5.26
C ILE A 178 -3.48 19.65 -5.97
N SER A 179 -4.72 20.07 -6.29
CA SER A 179 -4.99 21.39 -6.90
C SER A 179 -4.59 22.57 -6.01
N ASP A 180 -4.61 22.38 -4.70
CA ASP A 180 -4.41 23.43 -3.71
C ASP A 180 -3.03 23.37 -3.04
N HIS A 181 -2.30 22.25 -3.18
CA HIS A 181 -1.03 21.99 -2.51
C HIS A 181 0.02 21.41 -3.48
N GLU A 182 0.87 22.27 -4.02
CA GLU A 182 1.92 21.90 -4.98
C GLU A 182 3.00 20.97 -4.38
N ASN A 183 3.12 20.95 -3.06
CA ASN A 183 4.08 20.15 -2.30
C ASN A 183 3.55 18.75 -1.89
N LEU A 184 2.33 18.38 -2.34
CA LEU A 184 1.74 17.07 -2.09
C LEU A 184 2.06 16.07 -3.21
N LEU A 185 2.59 14.91 -2.84
CA LEU A 185 2.72 13.76 -3.73
C LEU A 185 1.94 12.58 -3.16
N VAL A 186 0.93 12.10 -3.86
CA VAL A 186 0.15 10.91 -3.49
C VAL A 186 0.64 9.72 -4.29
N VAL A 187 1.01 8.64 -3.61
CA VAL A 187 1.47 7.38 -4.23
C VAL A 187 0.43 6.30 -4.03
N GLN A 188 0.04 5.64 -5.12
CA GLN A 188 -0.95 4.55 -5.09
C GLN A 188 -0.45 3.31 -5.85
N THR A 189 -1.15 2.18 -5.69
CA THR A 189 -0.79 0.92 -6.34
C THR A 189 -2.02 0.16 -6.81
N MET A 190 -1.90 -0.55 -7.93
CA MET A 190 -2.91 -1.49 -8.40
C MET A 190 -2.76 -2.89 -7.79
N SER A 191 -1.74 -3.10 -6.96
CA SER A 191 -1.43 -4.41 -6.36
C SER A 191 -2.48 -4.90 -5.38
N LYS A 192 -3.30 -4.02 -4.81
CA LYS A 192 -4.24 -4.34 -3.72
C LYS A 192 -5.68 -4.32 -4.22
N SER A 193 -6.26 -3.15 -4.36
CA SER A 193 -7.67 -2.95 -4.72
C SER A 193 -8.01 -3.34 -6.16
N ARG A 194 -7.04 -3.24 -7.09
CA ARG A 194 -7.22 -3.60 -8.50
C ARG A 194 -6.79 -5.03 -8.85
N SER A 195 -6.43 -5.85 -7.85
CA SER A 195 -6.05 -7.26 -8.01
C SER A 195 -4.87 -7.50 -8.99
N LEU A 196 -3.93 -6.57 -9.08
CA LEU A 196 -2.80 -6.61 -10.02
C LEU A 196 -1.43 -6.69 -9.31
N ALA A 197 -1.33 -7.41 -8.18
CA ALA A 197 -0.05 -7.55 -7.48
C ALA A 197 1.06 -8.11 -8.38
N GLY A 198 0.75 -9.13 -9.20
CA GLY A 198 1.65 -9.71 -10.20
C GLY A 198 1.89 -8.80 -11.42
N GLY A 199 0.99 -7.87 -11.69
CA GLY A 199 1.11 -6.90 -12.79
C GLY A 199 2.11 -5.78 -12.52
N ARG A 200 2.52 -5.58 -11.27
CA ARG A 200 3.52 -4.58 -10.86
C ARG A 200 3.24 -3.18 -11.39
N VAL A 201 2.05 -2.63 -11.15
CA VAL A 201 1.68 -1.27 -11.53
C VAL A 201 1.45 -0.43 -10.29
N GLY A 202 2.19 0.68 -10.18
CA GLY A 202 1.98 1.76 -9.22
C GLY A 202 2.04 3.10 -9.92
N PHE A 203 1.61 4.16 -9.25
CA PHE A 203 1.61 5.50 -9.81
C PHE A 203 1.69 6.55 -8.71
N ALA A 204 2.11 7.75 -9.08
CA ALA A 204 1.96 8.92 -8.24
C ALA A 204 1.17 10.01 -8.94
N ILE A 205 0.53 10.83 -8.12
CA ILE A 205 -0.22 12.01 -8.51
C ILE A 205 0.31 13.21 -7.70
N GLY A 206 0.61 14.32 -8.37
CA GLY A 206 1.14 15.53 -7.75
C GLY A 206 1.13 16.72 -8.71
N SER A 207 1.72 17.85 -8.30
CA SER A 207 1.93 18.97 -9.19
C SER A 207 2.80 18.58 -10.40
N SER A 208 2.67 19.30 -11.50
CA SER A 208 3.49 19.04 -12.71
C SER A 208 4.99 19.13 -12.43
N GLU A 209 5.42 20.00 -11.51
CA GLU A 209 6.80 20.13 -11.07
C GLU A 209 7.31 18.88 -10.35
N LEU A 210 6.54 18.34 -9.40
CA LEU A 210 6.90 17.11 -8.71
C LEU A 210 6.96 15.93 -9.68
N ILE A 211 5.99 15.81 -10.58
CA ILE A 211 5.97 14.76 -11.59
C ILE A 211 7.13 14.89 -12.58
N ALA A 212 7.48 16.11 -12.99
CA ALA A 212 8.66 16.36 -13.82
C ALA A 212 9.97 15.95 -13.11
N ALA A 213 10.07 16.19 -11.79
CA ALA A 213 11.22 15.74 -11.00
C ALA A 213 11.33 14.20 -10.97
N LEU A 214 10.23 13.50 -10.76
CA LEU A 214 10.19 12.04 -10.81
C LEU A 214 10.54 11.49 -12.20
N ASN A 215 10.05 12.12 -13.26
CA ASN A 215 10.38 11.73 -14.64
C ASN A 215 11.88 11.89 -14.93
N ARG A 216 12.56 12.93 -14.42
CA ARG A 216 14.02 13.05 -14.55
C ARG A 216 14.75 11.84 -13.93
N VAL A 217 14.32 11.38 -12.75
CA VAL A 217 14.88 10.17 -12.13
C VAL A 217 14.57 8.93 -12.97
N LYS A 218 13.30 8.74 -13.36
CA LYS A 218 12.85 7.61 -14.19
C LYS A 218 13.68 7.48 -15.47
N TYR A 219 13.78 8.56 -16.25
CA TYR A 219 14.51 8.53 -17.53
C TYR A 219 16.02 8.34 -17.37
N SER A 220 16.59 8.70 -16.21
CA SER A 220 17.99 8.45 -15.89
C SER A 220 18.23 7.01 -15.43
N PHE A 221 17.22 6.33 -14.90
CA PHE A 221 17.33 4.99 -14.33
C PHE A 221 16.84 3.89 -15.29
N ASN A 222 15.56 3.97 -15.70
CA ASN A 222 14.94 3.02 -16.63
C ASN A 222 13.75 3.67 -17.35
N PRO A 223 13.92 4.17 -18.60
CA PRO A 223 12.85 4.84 -19.33
C PRO A 223 11.67 3.93 -19.69
N TYR A 224 11.89 2.61 -19.83
CA TYR A 224 10.87 1.61 -20.16
C TYR A 224 10.48 0.76 -18.96
N ASN A 225 10.29 1.40 -17.82
CA ASN A 225 10.11 0.75 -16.52
C ASN A 225 8.82 -0.09 -16.41
N VAL A 226 7.75 0.29 -17.09
CA VAL A 226 6.50 -0.47 -17.14
C VAL A 226 6.42 -1.28 -18.44
N ASN A 227 6.30 -2.59 -18.32
CA ASN A 227 6.18 -3.45 -19.50
C ASN A 227 4.80 -3.32 -20.19
N ARG A 228 4.73 -3.72 -21.45
CA ARG A 228 3.52 -3.60 -22.28
C ARG A 228 2.28 -4.22 -21.66
N LEU A 229 2.36 -5.46 -21.19
CA LEU A 229 1.21 -6.18 -20.67
C LEU A 229 0.71 -5.55 -19.35
N SER A 230 1.61 -5.12 -18.48
CA SER A 230 1.25 -4.39 -17.26
C SER A 230 0.57 -3.06 -17.55
N MET A 231 1.01 -2.35 -18.58
CA MET A 231 0.41 -1.09 -19.01
C MET A 231 -1.03 -1.29 -19.52
N VAL A 232 -1.24 -2.29 -20.37
CA VAL A 232 -2.57 -2.66 -20.88
C VAL A 232 -3.48 -3.13 -19.75
N ALA A 233 -2.98 -4.00 -18.87
CA ALA A 233 -3.71 -4.49 -17.71
C ALA A 233 -4.11 -3.35 -16.75
N GLY A 234 -3.18 -2.43 -16.47
CA GLY A 234 -3.43 -1.28 -15.62
C GLY A 234 -4.48 -0.32 -16.19
N THR A 235 -4.41 -0.03 -17.50
CA THR A 235 -5.41 0.79 -18.20
C THR A 235 -6.81 0.17 -18.07
N ALA A 236 -6.95 -1.11 -18.44
CA ALA A 236 -8.23 -1.82 -18.34
C ALA A 236 -8.77 -1.91 -16.89
N ALA A 237 -7.88 -2.07 -15.90
CA ALA A 237 -8.26 -2.10 -14.49
C ALA A 237 -8.79 -0.74 -14.00
N MET A 238 -8.25 0.37 -14.51
CA MET A 238 -8.76 1.71 -14.15
C MET A 238 -10.13 1.99 -14.76
N GLU A 239 -10.44 1.38 -15.90
CA GLU A 239 -11.71 1.52 -16.61
C GLU A 239 -12.83 0.59 -16.10
N ASP A 240 -12.51 -0.36 -15.22
CA ASP A 240 -13.49 -1.31 -14.64
C ASP A 240 -13.87 -0.94 -13.22
N GLU A 241 -14.60 0.15 -13.08
CA GLU A 241 -14.98 0.72 -11.79
C GLU A 241 -15.99 -0.17 -11.03
N ASP A 242 -16.92 -0.82 -11.73
CA ASP A 242 -17.93 -1.66 -11.10
C ASP A 242 -17.31 -2.89 -10.43
N TYR A 243 -16.39 -3.56 -11.13
CA TYR A 243 -15.64 -4.67 -10.55
C TYR A 243 -14.78 -4.24 -9.36
N PHE A 244 -14.07 -3.13 -9.50
CA PHE A 244 -13.29 -2.54 -8.41
C PHE A 244 -14.13 -2.29 -7.16
N ARG A 245 -15.29 -1.62 -7.30
CA ARG A 245 -16.20 -1.33 -6.19
C ARG A 245 -16.75 -2.61 -5.54
N ALA A 246 -17.14 -3.58 -6.35
CA ALA A 246 -17.64 -4.85 -5.84
C ALA A 246 -16.56 -5.60 -5.01
N CYS A 247 -15.33 -5.67 -5.51
CA CYS A 247 -14.23 -6.33 -4.81
C CYS A 247 -13.84 -5.62 -3.52
N THR A 248 -13.71 -4.29 -3.54
CA THR A 248 -13.35 -3.51 -2.35
C THR A 248 -14.44 -3.59 -1.28
N ALA A 249 -15.72 -3.51 -1.65
CA ALA A 249 -16.85 -3.68 -0.75
C ALA A 249 -16.87 -5.07 -0.10
N ALA A 250 -16.61 -6.13 -0.87
CA ALA A 250 -16.53 -7.49 -0.36
C ALA A 250 -15.40 -7.66 0.65
N VAL A 251 -14.21 -7.10 0.38
CA VAL A 251 -13.09 -7.11 1.34
C VAL A 251 -13.44 -6.36 2.61
N CYS A 252 -14.05 -5.17 2.52
CA CYS A 252 -14.46 -4.39 3.69
C CYS A 252 -15.50 -5.14 4.54
N SER A 253 -16.46 -5.82 3.91
CA SER A 253 -17.46 -6.64 4.60
C SER A 253 -16.81 -7.84 5.31
N SER A 254 -15.93 -8.58 4.63
CA SER A 254 -15.20 -9.71 5.22
C SER A 254 -14.30 -9.24 6.36
N ARG A 255 -13.69 -8.05 6.25
CA ARG A 255 -12.89 -7.43 7.33
C ARG A 255 -13.75 -7.19 8.57
N ALA A 256 -14.90 -6.53 8.40
CA ALA A 256 -15.78 -6.20 9.51
C ALA A 256 -16.28 -7.47 10.24
N TRP A 257 -16.65 -8.49 9.49
CA TRP A 257 -17.03 -9.79 10.06
C TRP A 257 -15.86 -10.45 10.81
N THR A 258 -14.66 -10.45 10.22
CA THR A 258 -13.49 -11.07 10.84
C THR A 258 -13.09 -10.39 12.14
N VAL A 259 -13.16 -9.06 12.19
CA VAL A 259 -12.91 -8.28 13.43
C VAL A 259 -13.85 -8.73 14.52
N GLN A 260 -15.16 -8.75 14.25
CA GLN A 260 -16.16 -9.18 15.24
C GLN A 260 -15.92 -10.60 15.76
N GLU A 261 -15.57 -11.54 14.88
CA GLU A 261 -15.30 -12.92 15.30
C GLU A 261 -14.02 -13.04 16.15
N LEU A 262 -12.96 -12.30 15.81
CA LEU A 262 -11.73 -12.30 16.60
C LEU A 262 -11.93 -11.62 17.97
N GLU A 263 -12.68 -10.54 18.03
CA GLU A 263 -13.04 -9.89 19.31
C GLU A 263 -13.80 -10.83 20.24
N LYS A 264 -14.73 -11.66 19.73
CA LYS A 264 -15.39 -12.72 20.50
C LYS A 264 -14.44 -13.77 21.05
N LEU A 265 -13.29 -13.99 20.36
CA LEU A 265 -12.23 -14.87 20.81
C LEU A 265 -11.21 -14.20 21.75
N GLY A 266 -11.46 -12.95 22.16
CA GLY A 266 -10.61 -12.21 23.09
C GLY A 266 -9.38 -11.55 22.43
N PHE A 267 -9.44 -11.25 21.13
CA PHE A 267 -8.42 -10.46 20.46
C PHE A 267 -8.71 -8.97 20.59
N THR A 268 -7.64 -8.21 20.74
CA THR A 268 -7.61 -6.77 20.45
C THR A 268 -7.27 -6.59 18.99
N VAL A 269 -8.14 -5.92 18.22
CA VAL A 269 -7.93 -5.62 16.79
C VAL A 269 -7.85 -4.13 16.62
N LEU A 270 -6.76 -3.61 16.03
CA LEU A 270 -6.64 -2.18 15.76
C LEU A 270 -7.64 -1.75 14.68
N PRO A 271 -8.20 -0.52 14.76
CA PRO A 271 -9.06 0.02 13.71
C PRO A 271 -8.36 -0.03 12.36
N SER A 272 -8.95 -0.68 11.36
CA SER A 272 -8.33 -0.85 10.05
C SER A 272 -9.16 -0.24 8.93
N GLN A 273 -8.47 0.52 8.06
CA GLN A 273 -8.99 1.02 6.79
C GLN A 273 -8.19 0.44 5.60
N THR A 274 -7.75 -0.83 5.74
CA THR A 274 -6.92 -1.54 4.76
C THR A 274 -7.55 -2.88 4.36
N ASN A 275 -6.90 -3.64 3.48
CA ASN A 275 -7.26 -5.03 3.19
C ASN A 275 -6.59 -6.05 4.14
N PHE A 276 -6.25 -5.61 5.34
CA PHE A 276 -5.73 -6.46 6.41
C PHE A 276 -6.17 -5.93 7.77
N ILE A 277 -5.99 -6.72 8.80
CA ILE A 277 -6.14 -6.33 10.19
C ILE A 277 -4.84 -6.58 10.96
N PHE A 278 -4.66 -5.87 12.08
CA PHE A 278 -3.56 -6.06 13.00
C PHE A 278 -4.14 -6.45 14.35
N ALA A 279 -3.96 -7.72 14.73
CA ALA A 279 -4.67 -8.35 15.83
C ALA A 279 -3.70 -9.05 16.79
N GLY A 280 -3.96 -8.93 18.07
CA GLY A 280 -3.22 -9.59 19.15
C GLY A 280 -4.12 -10.00 20.30
N THR A 281 -3.64 -10.90 21.17
CA THR A 281 -4.35 -11.34 22.37
C THR A 281 -3.33 -11.74 23.43
N ASP A 282 -3.68 -11.58 24.71
CA ASP A 282 -2.87 -12.07 25.83
C ASP A 282 -2.94 -13.59 25.97
N ALA A 283 -3.91 -14.20 25.29
CA ALA A 283 -4.13 -15.63 25.33
C ALA A 283 -3.00 -16.43 24.68
N ILE A 284 -2.38 -15.94 23.59
CA ILE A 284 -1.27 -16.59 22.88
C ILE A 284 -0.29 -15.54 22.35
N PRO A 285 1.03 -15.65 22.60
CA PRO A 285 1.99 -14.71 22.01
C PRO A 285 1.93 -14.69 20.49
N GLY A 286 2.11 -13.51 19.87
CA GLY A 286 1.97 -13.34 18.41
C GLY A 286 2.90 -14.25 17.59
N GLY A 287 4.15 -14.45 18.04
CA GLY A 287 5.09 -15.37 17.39
C GLY A 287 4.65 -16.83 17.46
N GLU A 288 4.04 -17.25 18.59
CA GLU A 288 3.49 -18.62 18.72
C GLU A 288 2.23 -18.79 17.87
N LEU A 289 1.31 -17.81 17.87
CA LEU A 289 0.14 -17.81 17.00
C LEU A 289 0.54 -17.93 15.52
N TYR A 290 1.52 -17.14 15.09
CA TYR A 290 2.07 -17.21 13.73
C TYR A 290 2.57 -18.63 13.40
N ARG A 291 3.37 -19.24 14.27
CA ARG A 291 3.94 -20.59 14.06
C ARG A 291 2.84 -21.66 13.97
N ARG A 292 1.89 -21.67 14.91
CA ARG A 292 0.82 -22.67 14.96
C ARG A 292 -0.16 -22.53 13.80
N LEU A 293 -0.48 -21.30 13.34
CA LEU A 293 -1.28 -21.07 12.13
C LEU A 293 -0.55 -21.61 10.89
N LYS A 294 0.76 -21.36 10.78
CA LYS A 294 1.57 -21.89 9.66
C LYS A 294 1.56 -23.43 9.64
N GLU A 295 1.67 -24.10 10.79
CA GLU A 295 1.54 -25.56 10.94
C GLU A 295 0.14 -26.06 10.52
N SER A 296 -0.88 -25.24 10.74
CA SER A 296 -2.27 -25.51 10.31
C SER A 296 -2.54 -25.14 8.85
N GLY A 297 -1.53 -24.76 8.06
CA GLY A 297 -1.68 -24.41 6.64
C GLY A 297 -2.15 -22.98 6.37
N ILE A 298 -2.08 -22.07 7.34
CA ILE A 298 -2.51 -20.68 7.20
C ILE A 298 -1.32 -19.74 7.41
N LEU A 299 -1.00 -18.91 6.42
CA LEU A 299 0.08 -17.94 6.51
C LEU A 299 -0.47 -16.55 6.88
N VAL A 300 -0.02 -16.05 8.02
CA VAL A 300 -0.19 -14.63 8.44
C VAL A 300 1.18 -13.95 8.50
N ARG A 301 1.25 -12.67 8.80
CA ARG A 301 2.53 -11.95 8.97
C ARG A 301 2.75 -11.59 10.43
N TRP A 302 3.89 -11.96 10.96
CA TRP A 302 4.37 -11.57 12.27
C TRP A 302 5.64 -10.72 12.15
N PHE A 303 5.83 -9.81 13.12
CA PHE A 303 7.00 -8.93 13.19
C PHE A 303 7.64 -9.08 14.58
N ASP A 304 8.92 -9.50 14.60
CA ASP A 304 9.70 -9.57 15.82
C ASP A 304 10.29 -8.19 16.16
N ALA A 305 9.43 -7.33 16.71
CA ALA A 305 9.81 -6.01 17.18
C ALA A 305 9.05 -5.68 18.46
N ASP A 306 9.73 -5.04 19.44
CA ASP A 306 9.27 -4.94 20.83
C ASP A 306 7.84 -4.46 21.00
N ARG A 307 7.42 -3.40 20.30
CA ARG A 307 6.09 -2.82 20.45
C ARG A 307 4.98 -3.63 19.77
N ILE A 308 5.32 -4.48 18.78
CA ILE A 308 4.34 -5.15 17.91
C ILE A 308 4.44 -6.67 17.91
N ARG A 309 5.36 -7.27 18.66
CA ARG A 309 5.58 -8.73 18.69
C ARG A 309 4.38 -9.55 19.17
N ASN A 310 3.45 -8.94 19.91
CA ASN A 310 2.22 -9.60 20.36
C ASN A 310 1.09 -9.58 19.31
N PHE A 311 1.30 -8.89 18.20
CA PHE A 311 0.33 -8.79 17.12
C PHE A 311 0.75 -9.61 15.90
N VAL A 312 -0.24 -10.04 15.12
CA VAL A 312 -0.07 -10.56 13.77
C VAL A 312 -0.86 -9.71 12.78
N ARG A 313 -0.31 -9.48 11.60
CA ARG A 313 -1.05 -8.85 10.50
C ARG A 313 -1.69 -9.96 9.65
N ILE A 314 -3.00 -9.87 9.48
CA ILE A 314 -3.82 -10.84 8.78
C ILE A 314 -4.44 -10.18 7.55
N THR A 315 -4.06 -10.61 6.37
CA THR A 315 -4.71 -10.18 5.12
C THR A 315 -6.15 -10.64 5.08
N ILE A 316 -7.06 -9.80 4.62
CA ILE A 316 -8.46 -10.19 4.43
C ILE A 316 -8.58 -10.96 3.12
N GLY A 317 -8.89 -12.23 3.25
CA GLY A 317 -9.19 -13.15 2.15
C GLY A 317 -10.66 -13.19 1.79
N SER A 318 -11.06 -14.23 1.04
CA SER A 318 -12.47 -14.52 0.81
C SER A 318 -13.16 -14.90 2.13
N GLN A 319 -14.50 -14.80 2.18
CA GLN A 319 -15.26 -15.17 3.38
C GLN A 319 -14.94 -16.61 3.84
N ALA A 320 -14.78 -17.54 2.91
CA ALA A 320 -14.39 -18.92 3.24
C ALA A 320 -12.99 -19.02 3.88
N GLN A 321 -12.02 -18.26 3.38
CA GLN A 321 -10.68 -18.19 3.97
C GLN A 321 -10.70 -17.56 5.36
N MET A 322 -11.49 -16.52 5.57
CA MET A 322 -11.61 -15.89 6.89
C MET A 322 -12.32 -16.81 7.89
N THR A 323 -13.34 -17.55 7.47
CA THR A 323 -14.00 -18.56 8.30
C THR A 323 -13.02 -19.68 8.71
N ALA A 324 -12.20 -20.16 7.77
CA ALA A 324 -11.18 -21.16 8.06
C ALA A 324 -10.14 -20.63 9.07
N LEU A 325 -9.70 -19.38 8.95
CA LEU A 325 -8.80 -18.72 9.90
C LEU A 325 -9.40 -18.65 11.30
N VAL A 326 -10.65 -18.14 11.42
CA VAL A 326 -11.33 -17.99 12.73
C VAL A 326 -11.49 -19.33 13.41
N ASN A 327 -11.90 -20.38 12.68
CA ASN A 327 -12.04 -21.74 13.21
C ASN A 327 -10.69 -22.31 13.67
N ALA A 328 -9.62 -22.10 12.91
CA ALA A 328 -8.28 -22.51 13.30
C ALA A 328 -7.83 -21.83 14.60
N ILE A 329 -8.01 -20.52 14.72
CA ILE A 329 -7.69 -19.76 15.94
C ILE A 329 -8.51 -20.26 17.13
N ALA A 330 -9.82 -20.47 16.98
CA ALA A 330 -10.68 -21.00 18.03
C ALA A 330 -10.19 -22.36 18.53
N GLY A 331 -9.83 -23.28 17.61
CA GLY A 331 -9.24 -24.59 17.97
C GLY A 331 -7.90 -24.48 18.69
N LEU A 332 -7.05 -23.54 18.30
CA LEU A 332 -5.77 -23.26 18.95
C LEU A 332 -5.93 -22.76 20.39
N LEU A 333 -6.99 -22.00 20.67
CA LEU A 333 -7.27 -21.46 22.02
C LEU A 333 -7.91 -22.49 22.95
N GLN A 334 -8.65 -23.46 22.42
CA GLN A 334 -9.29 -24.54 23.20
C GLN A 334 -8.31 -25.66 23.60
N ASN A 335 -7.26 -25.89 22.81
CA ASN A 335 -6.27 -26.96 23.01
C ASN A 335 -5.02 -26.45 23.76
N ARG A 336 -5.23 -25.67 24.81
CA ARG A 336 -4.20 -25.17 25.73
C ARG A 336 -3.99 -26.06 26.92
#